data_a93f46d1902447beaeb946b8118a6eb6
#
_entry.id   a93f46d1902447beaeb946b8118a6eb6
#
_cell.length_a   1.000
_cell.length_b   1.000
_cell.length_c   1.000
_cell.angle_alpha   90.00
_cell.angle_beta   90.00
_cell.angle_gamma   90.00
#
_symmetry.space_group_name_H-M   'P 1'
#
loop_
_entity.id
_entity.type
_entity.pdbx_description
1 polymer ?
#
loop_
_entity_poly.entity_id
_entity_poly.type
_entity_poly.pdbx_seq_one_letter_code
_entity_poly.pdbx_strand_id
1 'polypeptide(L)'
;MLIYARILGETSPGAFNLSASDATVGQLLDQVRAARAGSGRSLELMIDGAEPGRRLADLGVHDFDLVNIRASGQPGPASHSAAVAEASQIVDFEAIAVTPQAGARRLSEYEEVTQLTQWHAPFHIDGGRPSQKIWSDENSVLRSRNWDTYRSPDKLYYRTYTAQQARAERAVSTAFRFAEEAGQLSEVDPARVDQMRQLVGPLQYPDWGLCVVHQNVTRFAMSSWIAGAASFMMFDELRHAQLYGRLALAYSAHHDGFDDPRPTWMDAARFQPTRRLTEELLAVLDWGQATIVASLLVEPAITSTAQSLLMAGSVTAGDPLTQFVCQSIAEDKARHRHSATEFLKMVSDDPSFADANRGHIAGWVADWGPRAIDAARALSNRNEAAERALGDAMAASAEILEAAGINAESISQTELGASPR
;
A
#
# COMPACT_ATOMS: atom_id res chain seq x y z
N MET A 1 -1.21 -33.08 1.92
CA MET A 1 0.03 -32.47 1.39
C MET A 1 -0.35 -31.60 0.21
N LEU A 2 -0.06 -30.31 0.26
CA LEU A 2 -0.24 -29.38 -0.85
C LEU A 2 1.11 -29.17 -1.54
N ILE A 3 1.19 -29.48 -2.82
CA ILE A 3 2.41 -29.37 -3.62
C ILE A 3 2.16 -28.45 -4.81
N TYR A 4 3.12 -27.62 -5.11
CA TYR A 4 3.15 -26.85 -6.34
C TYR A 4 3.98 -27.57 -7.40
N ALA A 5 3.40 -27.81 -8.57
CA ALA A 5 4.09 -28.49 -9.66
C ALA A 5 4.14 -27.59 -10.89
N ARG A 6 5.33 -27.39 -11.45
CA ARG A 6 5.56 -26.63 -12.68
C ARG A 6 6.02 -27.58 -13.79
N ILE A 7 5.33 -27.54 -14.92
CA ILE A 7 5.78 -28.22 -16.14
C ILE A 7 6.78 -27.30 -16.85
N LEU A 8 7.96 -27.83 -17.19
CA LEU A 8 8.96 -27.06 -17.93
C LEU A 8 8.40 -26.55 -19.24
N GLY A 9 8.60 -25.27 -19.51
CA GLY A 9 8.02 -24.55 -20.67
C GLY A 9 6.68 -23.90 -20.40
N GLU A 10 6.10 -24.05 -19.19
CA GLU A 10 4.90 -23.33 -18.76
C GLU A 10 5.25 -22.22 -17.78
N THR A 11 4.52 -21.11 -17.84
CA THR A 11 4.80 -19.90 -17.07
C THR A 11 4.29 -19.95 -15.63
N SER A 12 3.31 -20.83 -15.31
CA SER A 12 2.70 -20.89 -14.00
C SER A 12 2.64 -22.29 -13.43
N PRO A 13 3.02 -22.50 -12.15
CA PRO A 13 2.83 -23.79 -11.48
C PRO A 13 1.35 -24.02 -11.18
N GLY A 14 0.92 -25.29 -11.15
CA GLY A 14 -0.36 -25.71 -10.60
C GLY A 14 -0.22 -26.11 -9.13
N ALA A 15 -1.25 -25.86 -8.32
CA ALA A 15 -1.34 -26.36 -6.97
C ALA A 15 -2.09 -27.71 -6.94
N PHE A 16 -1.49 -28.73 -6.31
CA PHE A 16 -2.04 -30.09 -6.25
C PHE A 16 -2.17 -30.52 -4.79
N ASN A 17 -3.38 -30.89 -4.40
CA ASN A 17 -3.64 -31.38 -3.05
C ASN A 17 -3.66 -32.92 -3.04
N LEU A 18 -2.65 -33.49 -2.44
CA LEU A 18 -2.50 -34.93 -2.26
C LEU A 18 -3.03 -35.31 -0.89
N SER A 19 -4.02 -36.19 -0.84
CA SER A 19 -4.84 -36.46 0.35
C SER A 19 -4.15 -37.30 1.44
N ALA A 20 -2.91 -37.77 1.25
CA ALA A 20 -2.22 -38.60 2.22
C ALA A 20 -0.77 -38.20 2.43
N SER A 21 -0.26 -38.40 3.65
CA SER A 21 1.16 -38.20 4.01
C SER A 21 2.10 -39.20 3.30
N ASP A 22 1.55 -40.24 2.71
CA ASP A 22 2.23 -41.29 1.95
C ASP A 22 2.07 -41.16 0.42
N ALA A 23 1.69 -39.98 -0.04
CA ALA A 23 1.52 -39.69 -1.46
C ALA A 23 2.76 -40.04 -2.29
N THR A 24 2.52 -40.66 -3.45
CA THR A 24 3.57 -41.13 -4.36
C THR A 24 3.78 -40.19 -5.55
N VAL A 25 4.94 -40.30 -6.21
CA VAL A 25 5.26 -39.62 -7.46
C VAL A 25 4.18 -39.86 -8.51
N GLY A 26 3.71 -41.14 -8.65
CA GLY A 26 2.66 -41.51 -9.61
C GLY A 26 1.37 -40.73 -9.38
N GLN A 27 0.92 -40.63 -8.11
CA GLN A 27 -0.30 -39.90 -7.78
C GLN A 27 -0.18 -38.39 -8.10
N LEU A 28 0.97 -37.76 -7.88
CA LEU A 28 1.21 -36.39 -8.27
C LEU A 28 1.14 -36.25 -9.81
N LEU A 29 1.84 -37.08 -10.54
CA LEU A 29 1.87 -37.04 -11.99
C LEU A 29 0.49 -37.34 -12.62
N ASP A 30 -0.31 -38.17 -12.01
CA ASP A 30 -1.68 -38.45 -12.47
C ASP A 30 -2.61 -37.25 -12.23
N GLN A 31 -2.50 -36.57 -11.09
CA GLN A 31 -3.24 -35.33 -10.85
C GLN A 31 -2.83 -34.23 -11.83
N VAL A 32 -1.52 -34.09 -12.10
CA VAL A 32 -1.03 -33.10 -13.07
C VAL A 32 -1.54 -33.44 -14.48
N ARG A 33 -1.55 -34.70 -14.89
CA ARG A 33 -2.13 -35.12 -16.17
C ARG A 33 -3.62 -34.84 -16.25
N ALA A 34 -4.37 -35.16 -15.19
CA ALA A 34 -5.82 -34.94 -15.14
C ALA A 34 -6.18 -33.45 -15.23
N ALA A 35 -5.42 -32.58 -14.56
CA ALA A 35 -5.61 -31.13 -14.60
C ALA A 35 -5.27 -30.52 -15.98
N ARG A 36 -4.51 -31.23 -16.82
CA ARG A 36 -4.04 -30.80 -18.13
C ARG A 36 -4.68 -31.64 -19.25
N ALA A 37 -5.97 -31.87 -19.19
CA ALA A 37 -6.72 -32.71 -20.15
C ALA A 37 -6.36 -32.35 -21.60
N GLY A 38 -5.68 -33.29 -22.29
CA GLY A 38 -5.32 -33.18 -23.71
C GLY A 38 -3.85 -33.40 -24.06
N SER A 39 -2.91 -33.36 -23.12
CA SER A 39 -1.51 -33.71 -23.41
C SER A 39 -1.28 -35.22 -23.21
N GLY A 40 -1.36 -36.00 -24.27
CA GLY A 40 -0.97 -37.42 -24.28
C GLY A 40 0.54 -37.65 -24.02
N ARG A 41 1.25 -36.68 -23.43
CA ARG A 41 2.69 -36.74 -23.17
C ARG A 41 2.95 -37.44 -21.84
N SER A 42 3.94 -38.32 -21.82
CA SER A 42 4.47 -38.90 -20.60
C SER A 42 5.15 -37.78 -19.78
N LEU A 43 4.87 -37.69 -18.47
CA LEU A 43 5.43 -36.72 -17.55
C LEU A 43 6.39 -37.42 -16.61
N GLU A 44 7.49 -36.71 -16.26
CA GLU A 44 8.51 -37.17 -15.34
C GLU A 44 8.75 -36.11 -14.29
N LEU A 45 8.82 -36.53 -13.01
CA LEU A 45 9.22 -35.62 -11.91
C LEU A 45 10.76 -35.47 -11.94
N MET A 46 11.23 -34.25 -11.89
CA MET A 46 12.65 -33.91 -11.97
C MET A 46 13.33 -33.98 -10.59
N ILE A 47 13.31 -35.17 -9.98
CA ILE A 47 13.99 -35.48 -8.73
C ILE A 47 14.73 -36.81 -8.94
N ASP A 48 15.97 -36.92 -8.50
CA ASP A 48 16.76 -38.13 -8.62
C ASP A 48 16.08 -39.30 -7.89
N GLY A 49 15.87 -40.43 -8.58
CA GLY A 49 15.20 -41.57 -8.02
C GLY A 49 13.67 -41.48 -7.94
N ALA A 50 13.05 -40.52 -8.64
CA ALA A 50 11.61 -40.31 -8.67
C ALA A 50 10.89 -41.35 -9.54
N GLU A 51 10.85 -42.59 -9.09
CA GLU A 51 10.00 -43.64 -9.73
C GLU A 51 8.54 -43.50 -9.28
N PRO A 52 7.55 -43.90 -10.11
CA PRO A 52 6.13 -43.69 -9.81
C PRO A 52 5.67 -44.26 -8.46
N GLY A 53 6.27 -45.34 -7.97
CA GLY A 53 5.94 -45.96 -6.69
C GLY A 53 6.61 -45.33 -5.47
N ARG A 54 7.58 -44.44 -5.63
CA ARG A 54 8.29 -43.81 -4.52
C ARG A 54 7.40 -42.77 -3.86
N ARG A 55 7.45 -42.73 -2.52
CA ARG A 55 6.76 -41.66 -1.76
C ARG A 55 7.50 -40.34 -1.93
N LEU A 56 6.74 -39.27 -2.05
CA LEU A 56 7.30 -37.92 -2.18
C LEU A 56 8.14 -37.50 -0.99
N ALA A 57 7.70 -37.88 0.23
CA ALA A 57 8.46 -37.66 1.44
C ALA A 57 9.85 -38.34 1.47
N ASP A 58 9.97 -39.55 0.88
CA ASP A 58 11.24 -40.26 0.77
C ASP A 58 12.23 -39.60 -0.22
N LEU A 59 11.72 -38.69 -1.05
CA LEU A 59 12.47 -37.86 -1.98
C LEU A 59 12.73 -36.43 -1.45
N GLY A 60 12.39 -36.19 -0.20
CA GLY A 60 12.56 -34.88 0.45
C GLY A 60 11.52 -33.83 0.02
N VAL A 61 10.39 -34.26 -0.56
CA VAL A 61 9.29 -33.35 -0.95
C VAL A 61 8.30 -33.23 0.19
N HIS A 62 8.07 -31.99 0.66
CA HIS A 62 7.24 -31.67 1.81
C HIS A 62 6.04 -30.81 1.40
N ASP A 63 5.23 -30.46 2.39
CA ASP A 63 4.09 -29.57 2.21
C ASP A 63 4.56 -28.18 1.71
N PHE A 64 3.85 -27.65 0.73
CA PHE A 64 4.15 -26.39 0.04
C PHE A 64 5.40 -26.36 -0.86
N ASP A 65 6.07 -27.49 -1.08
CA ASP A 65 7.21 -27.54 -2.00
C ASP A 65 6.79 -27.31 -3.46
N LEU A 66 7.70 -26.67 -4.20
CA LEU A 66 7.61 -26.54 -5.65
C LEU A 66 8.46 -27.66 -6.29
N VAL A 67 7.81 -28.50 -7.10
CA VAL A 67 8.49 -29.54 -7.87
C VAL A 67 8.41 -29.24 -9.37
N ASN A 68 9.48 -29.57 -10.09
CA ASN A 68 9.53 -29.43 -11.53
C ASN A 68 9.17 -30.76 -12.20
N ILE A 69 8.35 -30.68 -13.26
CA ILE A 69 7.91 -31.81 -14.08
C ILE A 69 8.27 -31.50 -15.52
N ARG A 70 8.79 -32.47 -16.24
CA ARG A 70 9.04 -32.37 -17.68
C ARG A 70 8.19 -33.35 -18.48
N ALA A 71 7.93 -33.00 -19.72
CA ALA A 71 7.45 -34.01 -20.69
C ALA A 71 8.62 -34.91 -21.09
N SER A 72 8.43 -36.23 -21.08
CA SER A 72 9.46 -37.19 -21.50
C SER A 72 9.99 -36.83 -22.89
N GLY A 73 11.32 -36.77 -23.00
CA GLY A 73 12.00 -36.39 -24.26
C GLY A 73 12.29 -34.91 -24.45
N GLN A 74 11.94 -34.04 -23.49
CA GLN A 74 12.41 -32.65 -23.49
C GLN A 74 13.79 -32.55 -22.81
N PRO A 75 14.76 -31.78 -23.37
CA PRO A 75 15.99 -31.48 -22.67
C PRO A 75 15.64 -30.58 -21.45
N GLY A 76 16.16 -30.93 -20.30
CA GLY A 76 16.00 -30.20 -19.07
C GLY A 76 17.19 -30.46 -18.15
N PRO A 77 17.35 -29.72 -17.04
CA PRO A 77 18.40 -30.00 -16.08
C PRO A 77 18.33 -31.46 -15.60
N ALA A 78 19.47 -32.11 -15.52
CA ALA A 78 19.59 -33.57 -15.31
C ALA A 78 19.14 -34.02 -13.91
N SER A 79 18.95 -33.10 -12.94
CA SER A 79 18.55 -33.41 -11.59
C SER A 79 17.67 -32.31 -10.96
N HIS A 80 16.91 -32.65 -9.94
CA HIS A 80 16.16 -31.68 -9.13
C HIS A 80 17.09 -30.59 -8.55
N SER A 81 18.27 -31.00 -8.07
CA SER A 81 19.29 -30.09 -7.55
C SER A 81 19.73 -29.06 -8.60
N ALA A 82 19.88 -29.46 -9.87
CA ALA A 82 20.20 -28.52 -10.95
C ALA A 82 19.02 -27.61 -11.27
N ALA A 83 17.80 -28.11 -11.24
CA ALA A 83 16.59 -27.30 -11.46
C ALA A 83 16.33 -26.31 -10.32
N VAL A 84 16.60 -26.71 -9.06
CA VAL A 84 16.55 -25.83 -7.90
C VAL A 84 17.68 -24.80 -7.95
N ALA A 85 18.88 -25.19 -8.35
CA ALA A 85 20.00 -24.27 -8.54
C ALA A 85 19.72 -23.27 -9.67
N GLU A 86 19.10 -23.70 -10.78
CA GLU A 86 18.70 -22.82 -11.87
C GLU A 86 17.55 -21.89 -11.45
N ALA A 87 16.58 -22.37 -10.67
CA ALA A 87 15.51 -21.57 -10.08
C ALA A 87 16.02 -20.64 -8.97
N SER A 88 17.00 -21.08 -8.18
CA SER A 88 17.63 -20.27 -7.13
C SER A 88 18.66 -19.28 -7.67
N GLN A 89 19.13 -19.42 -8.89
CA GLN A 89 19.90 -18.36 -9.58
C GLN A 89 19.08 -17.08 -9.81
N ILE A 90 17.75 -17.15 -9.68
CA ILE A 90 16.88 -15.97 -9.77
C ILE A 90 16.98 -15.13 -8.48
N VAL A 91 17.42 -15.71 -7.37
CA VAL A 91 17.65 -14.99 -6.12
C VAL A 91 19.05 -15.35 -5.59
N ASP A 92 20.06 -14.81 -6.24
CA ASP A 92 21.34 -14.67 -5.59
C ASP A 92 21.21 -13.50 -4.59
N PHE A 93 21.05 -13.85 -3.32
CA PHE A 93 21.05 -12.86 -2.24
C PHE A 93 22.34 -12.03 -2.23
N GLU A 94 23.45 -12.55 -2.79
CA GLU A 94 24.68 -11.81 -2.98
C GLU A 94 24.54 -10.77 -4.10
N ALA A 95 23.74 -11.02 -5.14
CA ALA A 95 23.48 -10.06 -6.21
C ALA A 95 22.52 -8.94 -5.79
N ILE A 96 21.68 -9.17 -4.79
CA ILE A 96 20.85 -8.14 -4.13
C ILE A 96 21.67 -7.40 -3.07
N ALA A 97 22.85 -7.88 -2.73
CA ALA A 97 23.75 -7.15 -1.86
C ALA A 97 23.89 -5.74 -2.46
N VAL A 98 23.37 -4.74 -1.76
CA VAL A 98 23.72 -3.35 -2.03
C VAL A 98 25.23 -3.34 -2.03
N THR A 99 25.82 -3.38 -3.23
CA THR A 99 27.27 -3.40 -3.38
C THR A 99 27.75 -2.18 -2.62
N PRO A 100 28.50 -2.34 -1.51
CA PRO A 100 29.00 -1.19 -0.81
C PRO A 100 29.82 -0.42 -1.81
N GLN A 101 29.41 0.76 -2.19
CA GLN A 101 30.26 1.63 -2.96
C GLN A 101 31.58 1.78 -2.19
N ALA A 102 32.68 1.88 -2.89
CA ALA A 102 34.05 1.95 -2.34
C ALA A 102 34.07 2.92 -1.14
N GLY A 103 34.41 2.43 0.06
CA GLY A 103 34.27 3.14 1.32
C GLY A 103 33.17 2.54 2.22
N ALA A 104 32.98 1.22 2.15
CA ALA A 104 31.94 0.44 2.81
C ALA A 104 31.68 0.90 4.24
N ARG A 105 30.60 1.67 4.44
CA ARG A 105 30.05 1.86 5.78
C ARG A 105 29.31 0.58 6.20
N ARG A 106 29.29 0.32 7.49
CA ARG A 106 28.42 -0.71 8.06
C ARG A 106 26.95 -0.36 7.71
N LEU A 107 26.20 -1.37 7.25
CA LEU A 107 24.76 -1.23 7.03
C LEU A 107 24.06 -0.86 8.33
N SER A 108 23.03 -0.03 8.26
CA SER A 108 22.12 0.20 9.39
C SER A 108 21.24 -1.03 9.60
N GLU A 109 20.69 -1.18 10.80
CA GLU A 109 19.74 -2.26 11.09
C GLU A 109 18.54 -2.27 10.13
N TYR A 110 18.08 -1.07 9.71
CA TYR A 110 17.05 -0.93 8.68
C TYR A 110 17.47 -1.56 7.36
N GLU A 111 18.70 -1.29 6.90
CA GLU A 111 19.22 -1.83 5.66
C GLU A 111 19.42 -3.33 5.73
N GLU A 112 20.04 -3.82 6.81
CA GLU A 112 20.28 -5.27 7.02
C GLU A 112 18.95 -6.04 7.02
N VAL A 113 17.97 -5.62 7.83
CA VAL A 113 16.69 -6.34 7.99
C VAL A 113 15.86 -6.27 6.70
N THR A 114 15.80 -5.11 6.03
CA THR A 114 14.99 -4.99 4.81
C THR A 114 15.62 -5.78 3.66
N GLN A 115 16.94 -5.80 3.55
CA GLN A 115 17.65 -6.59 2.55
C GLN A 115 17.42 -8.10 2.76
N LEU A 116 17.45 -8.58 4.00
CA LEU A 116 17.20 -9.99 4.33
C LEU A 116 15.76 -10.44 4.03
N THR A 117 14.80 -9.52 3.97
CA THR A 117 13.42 -9.84 3.62
C THR A 117 13.15 -9.75 2.11
N GLN A 118 14.15 -9.33 1.32
CA GLN A 118 14.01 -9.23 -0.12
C GLN A 118 13.93 -10.64 -0.73
N TRP A 119 12.79 -10.96 -1.30
CA TRP A 119 12.55 -12.24 -1.93
C TRP A 119 11.63 -12.08 -3.14
N HIS A 120 12.10 -12.58 -4.26
CA HIS A 120 11.31 -12.65 -5.48
C HIS A 120 10.99 -14.10 -5.77
N ALA A 121 9.72 -14.42 -5.94
CA ALA A 121 9.35 -15.76 -6.33
C ALA A 121 9.99 -16.11 -7.67
N PRO A 122 10.52 -17.33 -7.84
CA PRO A 122 11.11 -17.80 -9.09
C PRO A 122 10.09 -17.98 -10.21
N PHE A 123 8.84 -17.63 -9.96
CA PHE A 123 7.72 -17.70 -10.91
C PHE A 123 6.76 -16.55 -10.60
N HIS A 124 6.04 -16.09 -11.61
CA HIS A 124 4.97 -15.12 -11.42
C HIS A 124 3.77 -15.77 -10.74
N ILE A 125 3.40 -15.25 -9.57
CA ILE A 125 2.16 -15.61 -8.90
C ILE A 125 1.05 -14.77 -9.51
N ASP A 126 -0.04 -15.42 -9.92
CA ASP A 126 -1.22 -14.71 -10.37
C ASP A 126 -1.75 -13.81 -9.25
N GLY A 127 -1.85 -12.53 -9.52
CA GLY A 127 -2.25 -11.50 -8.55
C GLY A 127 -3.71 -11.55 -8.11
N GLY A 128 -4.42 -12.63 -8.45
CA GLY A 128 -5.85 -12.76 -8.20
C GLY A 128 -6.72 -12.13 -9.30
N ARG A 129 -6.07 -11.56 -10.33
CA ARG A 129 -6.68 -11.15 -11.60
C ARG A 129 -5.92 -11.85 -12.72
N PRO A 130 -6.61 -12.44 -13.71
CA PRO A 130 -5.97 -13.30 -14.74
C PRO A 130 -4.83 -12.62 -15.51
N SER A 131 -4.81 -11.30 -15.57
CA SER A 131 -3.82 -10.50 -16.30
C SER A 131 -2.75 -9.85 -15.42
N GLN A 132 -2.82 -9.98 -14.09
CA GLN A 132 -1.94 -9.24 -13.18
C GLN A 132 -0.99 -10.18 -12.44
N LYS A 133 0.29 -10.05 -12.72
CA LYS A 133 1.37 -10.84 -12.11
C LYS A 133 2.08 -10.01 -11.03
N ILE A 134 2.47 -10.64 -9.94
CA ILE A 134 3.33 -10.01 -8.92
C ILE A 134 4.74 -9.86 -9.50
N TRP A 135 5.44 -8.79 -9.14
CA TRP A 135 6.79 -8.43 -9.62
C TRP A 135 6.92 -8.38 -11.14
N SER A 136 5.94 -7.80 -11.79
CA SER A 136 5.94 -7.58 -13.23
C SER A 136 6.01 -6.10 -13.55
N ASP A 137 6.84 -5.73 -14.50
CA ASP A 137 6.88 -4.38 -15.08
C ASP A 137 5.54 -3.95 -15.70
N GLU A 138 4.65 -4.91 -15.97
CA GLU A 138 3.30 -4.63 -16.48
C GLU A 138 2.38 -3.96 -15.46
N ASN A 139 2.73 -4.00 -14.16
CA ASN A 139 1.91 -3.45 -13.08
C ASN A 139 2.08 -1.93 -12.85
N SER A 140 2.95 -1.28 -13.59
CA SER A 140 3.08 0.18 -13.62
C SER A 140 3.62 0.64 -14.97
N VAL A 141 3.34 1.87 -15.36
CA VAL A 141 4.00 2.51 -16.50
C VAL A 141 5.34 3.11 -16.10
N LEU A 142 5.56 3.38 -14.81
CA LEU A 142 6.87 3.82 -14.34
C LEU A 142 7.92 2.73 -14.53
N ARG A 143 9.16 3.15 -14.74
CA ARG A 143 10.31 2.27 -14.94
C ARG A 143 11.47 2.72 -14.07
N SER A 144 12.28 1.76 -13.64
CA SER A 144 13.56 2.03 -13.00
C SER A 144 14.58 0.99 -13.40
N ARG A 145 15.83 1.42 -13.54
CA ARG A 145 16.96 0.50 -13.74
C ARG A 145 17.20 -0.40 -12.53
N ASN A 146 16.84 0.09 -11.34
CA ASN A 146 17.00 -0.65 -10.11
C ASN A 146 16.03 -0.12 -9.03
N TRP A 147 14.92 -0.82 -8.82
CA TRP A 147 13.93 -0.51 -7.81
C TRP A 147 14.46 -0.62 -6.37
N ASP A 148 15.56 -1.36 -6.18
CA ASP A 148 16.18 -1.56 -4.87
C ASP A 148 17.07 -0.39 -4.43
N THR A 149 17.13 0.69 -5.21
CA THR A 149 17.77 1.95 -4.81
C THR A 149 16.90 2.80 -3.89
N TYR A 150 15.60 2.55 -3.86
CA TYR A 150 14.70 3.26 -2.94
C TYR A 150 15.12 3.09 -1.47
N ARG A 151 15.07 4.17 -0.71
CA ARG A 151 15.25 4.14 0.75
C ARG A 151 14.22 5.04 1.40
N SER A 152 13.39 4.47 2.28
CA SER A 152 12.48 5.28 3.09
C SER A 152 13.27 6.25 3.97
N PRO A 153 12.95 7.57 3.94
CA PRO A 153 13.66 8.56 4.75
C PRO A 153 13.59 8.28 6.25
N ASP A 154 12.46 7.77 6.70
CA ASP A 154 12.21 7.47 8.11
C ASP A 154 12.85 6.16 8.57
N LYS A 155 13.40 5.37 7.65
CA LYS A 155 14.15 4.12 7.91
C LYS A 155 13.43 3.16 8.85
N LEU A 156 12.11 3.10 8.71
CA LEU A 156 11.29 2.22 9.52
C LEU A 156 11.33 0.79 8.99
N TYR A 157 11.46 -0.16 9.90
CA TYR A 157 11.21 -1.57 9.69
C TYR A 157 10.32 -2.07 10.83
N TYR A 158 9.82 -3.29 10.75
CA TYR A 158 8.74 -3.77 11.62
C TYR A 158 8.91 -3.40 13.11
N ARG A 159 10.10 -3.65 13.69
CA ARG A 159 10.35 -3.40 15.12
C ARG A 159 10.29 -1.91 15.47
N THR A 160 10.90 -1.04 14.66
CA THR A 160 10.92 0.40 14.92
C THR A 160 9.55 1.03 14.65
N TYR A 161 8.87 0.60 13.59
CA TYR A 161 7.50 1.02 13.27
C TYR A 161 6.52 0.65 14.40
N THR A 162 6.49 -0.63 14.81
CA THR A 162 5.57 -1.06 15.87
C THR A 162 5.85 -0.40 17.21
N ALA A 163 7.12 -0.15 17.55
CA ALA A 163 7.49 0.58 18.76
C ALA A 163 7.01 2.05 18.71
N GLN A 164 7.12 2.70 17.54
CA GLN A 164 6.65 4.07 17.35
C GLN A 164 5.12 4.13 17.44
N GLN A 165 4.41 3.27 16.74
CA GLN A 165 2.94 3.22 16.77
C GLN A 165 2.40 2.85 18.14
N ALA A 166 3.06 1.96 18.87
CA ALA A 166 2.69 1.64 20.26
C ALA A 166 2.83 2.84 21.20
N ARG A 167 3.76 3.75 20.95
CA ARG A 167 3.86 5.03 21.72
C ARG A 167 2.72 5.98 21.37
N ALA A 168 2.47 6.18 20.07
CA ALA A 168 1.38 7.02 19.58
C ALA A 168 0.03 6.54 20.12
N GLU A 169 -0.22 5.23 20.06
CA GLU A 169 -1.47 4.63 20.51
C GLU A 169 -1.67 4.74 22.04
N ARG A 170 -0.60 4.57 22.82
CA ARG A 170 -0.67 4.82 24.28
C ARG A 170 -0.99 6.27 24.60
N ALA A 171 -0.42 7.22 23.88
CA ALA A 171 -0.69 8.66 24.07
C ALA A 171 -2.15 8.99 23.74
N VAL A 172 -2.64 8.51 22.58
CA VAL A 172 -4.04 8.68 22.16
C VAL A 172 -4.99 8.02 23.16
N SER A 173 -4.74 6.77 23.56
CA SER A 173 -5.59 6.06 24.53
C SER A 173 -5.61 6.75 25.89
N THR A 174 -4.50 7.38 26.30
CA THR A 174 -4.47 8.20 27.51
C THR A 174 -5.32 9.46 27.36
N ALA A 175 -5.30 10.12 26.20
CA ALA A 175 -6.13 11.29 25.93
C ALA A 175 -7.62 10.95 25.96
N PHE A 176 -8.03 9.83 25.33
CA PHE A 176 -9.41 9.35 25.39
C PHE A 176 -9.86 9.09 26.83
N ARG A 177 -9.07 8.33 27.60
CA ARG A 177 -9.38 8.05 29.00
C ARG A 177 -9.50 9.32 29.83
N PHE A 178 -8.58 10.27 29.66
CA PHE A 178 -8.64 11.54 30.38
C PHE A 178 -9.89 12.35 30.02
N ALA A 179 -10.26 12.39 28.74
CA ALA A 179 -11.48 13.08 28.29
C ALA A 179 -12.74 12.47 28.90
N GLU A 180 -12.79 11.13 29.01
CA GLU A 180 -13.89 10.40 29.65
C GLU A 180 -13.95 10.68 31.17
N GLU A 181 -12.82 10.49 31.89
CA GLU A 181 -12.74 10.70 33.33
C GLU A 181 -13.03 12.14 33.75
N ALA A 182 -12.68 13.12 32.92
CA ALA A 182 -12.96 14.54 33.14
C ALA A 182 -14.37 14.98 32.68
N GLY A 183 -15.15 14.09 32.05
CA GLY A 183 -16.46 14.43 31.50
C GLY A 183 -16.41 15.46 30.36
N GLN A 184 -15.29 15.60 29.69
CA GLN A 184 -15.06 16.67 28.69
C GLN A 184 -16.11 16.64 27.58
N LEU A 185 -16.40 15.47 27.03
CA LEU A 185 -17.30 15.35 25.88
C LEU A 185 -18.75 15.60 26.21
N SER A 186 -19.18 15.46 27.47
CA SER A 186 -20.54 15.80 27.90
C SER A 186 -20.79 17.32 27.97
N GLU A 187 -19.73 18.13 28.07
CA GLU A 187 -19.80 19.58 28.23
C GLU A 187 -19.41 20.36 26.95
N VAL A 188 -19.20 19.64 25.84
CA VAL A 188 -18.84 20.27 24.56
C VAL A 188 -19.99 21.16 24.07
N ASP A 189 -19.62 22.32 23.52
CA ASP A 189 -20.58 23.25 22.91
C ASP A 189 -21.51 22.56 21.92
N PRO A 190 -22.84 22.74 21.99
CA PRO A 190 -23.81 22.09 21.11
C PRO A 190 -23.54 22.32 19.61
N ALA A 191 -23.09 23.51 19.20
CA ALA A 191 -22.77 23.78 17.80
C ALA A 191 -21.54 22.94 17.35
N ARG A 192 -20.62 22.68 18.26
CA ARG A 192 -19.50 21.78 18.03
C ARG A 192 -19.97 20.33 17.89
N VAL A 193 -20.86 19.89 18.75
CA VAL A 193 -21.45 18.54 18.66
C VAL A 193 -22.12 18.33 17.29
N ASP A 194 -22.89 19.32 16.81
CA ASP A 194 -23.54 19.27 15.50
C ASP A 194 -22.53 19.21 14.34
N GLN A 195 -21.42 19.94 14.44
CA GLN A 195 -20.33 19.88 13.49
C GLN A 195 -19.67 18.49 13.48
N MET A 196 -19.36 17.95 14.65
CA MET A 196 -18.72 16.65 14.79
C MET A 196 -19.59 15.51 14.27
N ARG A 197 -20.89 15.57 14.51
CA ARG A 197 -21.87 14.60 14.00
C ARG A 197 -21.85 14.49 12.47
N GLN A 198 -21.62 15.62 11.81
CA GLN A 198 -21.58 15.67 10.35
C GLN A 198 -20.22 15.28 9.75
N LEU A 199 -19.14 15.30 10.53
CA LEU A 199 -17.80 15.17 10.00
C LEU A 199 -17.10 13.88 10.42
N VAL A 200 -17.04 13.60 11.72
CA VAL A 200 -16.07 12.65 12.26
C VAL A 200 -16.27 11.24 11.76
N GLY A 201 -17.52 10.76 11.75
CA GLY A 201 -17.81 9.41 11.30
C GLY A 201 -17.51 9.17 9.82
N PRO A 202 -17.98 10.02 8.89
CA PRO A 202 -17.70 9.86 7.46
C PRO A 202 -16.22 9.90 7.07
N LEU A 203 -15.35 10.57 7.83
CA LEU A 203 -13.92 10.66 7.52
C LEU A 203 -13.16 9.33 7.65
N GLN A 204 -13.74 8.32 8.31
CA GLN A 204 -13.15 6.98 8.31
C GLN A 204 -13.09 6.34 6.92
N TYR A 205 -14.00 6.68 6.00
CA TYR A 205 -14.10 6.03 4.70
C TYR A 205 -12.99 6.39 3.71
N PRO A 206 -12.58 7.68 3.54
CA PRO A 206 -11.44 7.98 2.70
C PRO A 206 -10.13 7.37 3.23
N ASP A 207 -9.88 7.36 4.55
CA ASP A 207 -8.69 6.73 5.11
C ASP A 207 -8.74 5.20 4.92
N TRP A 208 -9.91 4.57 5.09
CA TRP A 208 -10.06 3.16 4.72
C TRP A 208 -9.79 2.91 3.24
N GLY A 209 -10.24 3.78 2.36
CA GLY A 209 -9.92 3.72 0.93
C GLY A 209 -8.42 3.79 0.67
N LEU A 210 -7.70 4.74 1.30
CA LEU A 210 -6.26 4.86 1.21
C LEU A 210 -5.53 3.63 1.77
N CYS A 211 -6.03 3.02 2.85
CA CYS A 211 -5.51 1.74 3.35
C CYS A 211 -5.52 0.67 2.25
N VAL A 212 -6.63 0.51 1.53
CA VAL A 212 -6.74 -0.47 0.43
C VAL A 212 -5.84 -0.10 -0.76
N VAL A 213 -5.69 1.19 -1.07
CA VAL A 213 -4.75 1.66 -2.10
C VAL A 213 -3.31 1.29 -1.75
N HIS A 214 -2.86 1.55 -0.54
CA HIS A 214 -1.50 1.18 -0.10
C HIS A 214 -1.30 -0.33 -0.01
N GLN A 215 -2.36 -1.11 0.28
CA GLN A 215 -2.31 -2.57 0.18
C GLN A 215 -2.02 -3.03 -1.25
N ASN A 216 -2.61 -2.37 -2.26
CA ASN A 216 -2.31 -2.66 -3.66
C ASN A 216 -0.84 -2.33 -3.99
N VAL A 217 -0.32 -1.20 -3.51
CA VAL A 217 1.10 -0.84 -3.67
C VAL A 217 2.00 -1.89 -3.01
N THR A 218 1.72 -2.29 -1.77
CA THR A 218 2.46 -3.34 -1.05
C THR A 218 2.54 -4.63 -1.85
N ARG A 219 1.44 -5.01 -2.52
CA ARG A 219 1.35 -6.25 -3.29
C ARG A 219 2.15 -6.24 -4.58
N PHE A 220 2.19 -5.10 -5.29
CA PHE A 220 2.69 -5.02 -6.66
C PHE A 220 3.99 -4.22 -6.83
N ALA A 221 4.47 -3.56 -5.79
CA ALA A 221 5.74 -2.85 -5.83
C ALA A 221 6.91 -3.80 -6.14
N MET A 222 7.87 -3.28 -6.90
CA MET A 222 8.95 -4.06 -7.50
C MET A 222 10.13 -4.31 -6.55
N SER A 223 10.06 -3.85 -5.29
CA SER A 223 11.08 -4.14 -4.28
C SER A 223 10.50 -4.18 -2.87
N SER A 224 11.13 -4.93 -1.97
CA SER A 224 10.75 -4.99 -0.55
C SER A 224 10.93 -3.66 0.17
N TRP A 225 11.80 -2.79 -0.32
CA TRP A 225 11.99 -1.44 0.22
C TRP A 225 10.73 -0.58 0.05
N ILE A 226 10.16 -0.58 -1.16
CA ILE A 226 8.92 0.15 -1.49
C ILE A 226 7.72 -0.53 -0.83
N ALA A 227 7.62 -1.86 -0.95
CA ALA A 227 6.54 -2.64 -0.35
C ALA A 227 6.48 -2.50 1.17
N GLY A 228 7.65 -2.48 1.84
CA GLY A 228 7.74 -2.25 3.29
C GLY A 228 7.23 -0.87 3.69
N ALA A 229 7.62 0.19 2.98
CA ALA A 229 7.13 1.54 3.24
C ALA A 229 5.61 1.63 3.02
N ALA A 230 5.10 1.09 1.92
CA ALA A 230 3.66 1.05 1.63
C ALA A 230 2.87 0.23 2.67
N SER A 231 3.45 -0.84 3.22
CA SER A 231 2.83 -1.63 4.31
C SER A 231 2.61 -0.78 5.56
N PHE A 232 3.56 0.07 5.92
CA PHE A 232 3.42 0.94 7.08
C PHE A 232 2.39 2.04 6.82
N MET A 233 2.35 2.63 5.63
CA MET A 233 1.28 3.55 5.24
C MET A 233 -0.09 2.88 5.31
N MET A 234 -0.23 1.65 4.83
CA MET A 234 -1.47 0.87 4.92
C MET A 234 -1.95 0.72 6.37
N PHE A 235 -1.06 0.38 7.30
CA PHE A 235 -1.41 0.25 8.71
C PHE A 235 -1.72 1.60 9.36
N ASP A 236 -1.03 2.66 8.97
CA ASP A 236 -1.32 4.02 9.45
C ASP A 236 -2.73 4.44 9.01
N GLU A 237 -3.11 4.21 7.75
CA GLU A 237 -4.45 4.54 7.23
C GLU A 237 -5.56 3.74 7.93
N LEU A 238 -5.31 2.45 8.19
CA LEU A 238 -6.23 1.64 9.00
C LEU A 238 -6.40 2.24 10.40
N ARG A 239 -5.30 2.66 11.03
CA ARG A 239 -5.32 3.32 12.33
C ARG A 239 -6.11 4.62 12.29
N HIS A 240 -5.91 5.46 11.25
CA HIS A 240 -6.62 6.73 11.11
C HIS A 240 -8.14 6.52 10.98
N ALA A 241 -8.58 5.59 10.14
CA ALA A 241 -9.99 5.23 10.03
C ALA A 241 -10.57 4.80 11.40
N GLN A 242 -9.82 3.99 12.16
CA GLN A 242 -10.23 3.55 13.50
C GLN A 242 -10.21 4.70 14.51
N LEU A 243 -9.31 5.66 14.41
CA LEU A 243 -9.29 6.83 15.29
C LEU A 243 -10.51 7.73 15.09
N TYR A 244 -10.94 7.97 13.86
CA TYR A 244 -12.20 8.67 13.59
C TYR A 244 -13.41 7.89 14.11
N GLY A 245 -13.42 6.57 13.95
CA GLY A 245 -14.46 5.70 14.53
C GLY A 245 -14.48 5.78 16.06
N ARG A 246 -13.31 5.72 16.72
CA ARG A 246 -13.20 5.86 18.18
C ARG A 246 -13.68 7.23 18.67
N LEU A 247 -13.35 8.29 17.92
CA LEU A 247 -13.82 9.63 18.27
C LEU A 247 -15.33 9.75 18.13
N ALA A 248 -15.94 9.19 17.07
CA ALA A 248 -17.39 9.12 16.93
C ALA A 248 -18.04 8.34 18.07
N LEU A 249 -17.48 7.20 18.47
CA LEU A 249 -17.97 6.40 19.61
C LEU A 249 -17.85 7.17 20.94
N ALA A 250 -16.78 7.91 21.14
CA ALA A 250 -16.64 8.72 22.36
C ALA A 250 -17.71 9.83 22.44
N TYR A 251 -18.04 10.45 21.31
CA TYR A 251 -19.17 11.40 21.25
C TYR A 251 -20.51 10.72 21.45
N SER A 252 -20.73 9.52 20.90
CA SER A 252 -22.00 8.78 21.01
C SER A 252 -22.36 8.38 22.44
N ALA A 253 -21.36 8.30 23.32
CA ALA A 253 -21.59 8.04 24.73
C ALA A 253 -22.34 9.19 25.47
N HIS A 254 -22.34 10.37 24.88
CA HIS A 254 -22.91 11.60 25.50
C HIS A 254 -23.96 12.29 24.60
N HIS A 255 -23.94 12.03 23.30
CA HIS A 255 -24.76 12.74 22.31
C HIS A 255 -25.33 11.78 21.26
N ASP A 256 -26.61 11.97 20.92
CA ASP A 256 -27.27 11.18 19.87
C ASP A 256 -26.75 11.50 18.47
N GLY A 257 -26.94 10.57 17.53
CA GLY A 257 -26.73 10.77 16.09
C GLY A 257 -25.30 10.52 15.60
N PHE A 258 -24.49 9.75 16.34
CA PHE A 258 -23.16 9.29 15.94
C PHE A 258 -23.10 7.80 15.57
N ASP A 259 -24.25 7.09 15.60
CA ASP A 259 -24.30 5.63 15.55
C ASP A 259 -23.97 5.07 14.16
N ASP A 260 -24.43 5.75 13.10
CA ASP A 260 -24.22 5.31 11.71
C ASP A 260 -23.80 6.47 10.80
N PRO A 261 -22.49 6.58 10.46
CA PRO A 261 -21.99 7.60 9.55
C PRO A 261 -22.27 7.31 8.08
N ARG A 262 -22.73 6.11 7.75
CA ARG A 262 -22.88 5.64 6.38
C ARG A 262 -23.88 6.45 5.55
N PRO A 263 -25.08 6.83 6.04
CA PRO A 263 -25.98 7.69 5.28
C PRO A 263 -25.35 9.04 4.93
N THR A 264 -24.64 9.65 5.87
CA THR A 264 -23.92 10.93 5.62
C THR A 264 -22.86 10.76 4.54
N TRP A 265 -22.06 9.70 4.59
CA TRP A 265 -21.08 9.40 3.55
C TRP A 265 -21.72 9.15 2.19
N MET A 266 -22.81 8.38 2.16
CA MET A 266 -23.47 7.97 0.92
C MET A 266 -24.28 9.07 0.25
N ASP A 267 -24.87 10.00 1.03
CA ASP A 267 -25.90 10.89 0.51
C ASP A 267 -25.59 12.39 0.67
N ALA A 268 -24.74 12.78 1.65
CA ALA A 268 -24.45 14.18 1.86
C ALA A 268 -23.61 14.78 0.72
N ALA A 269 -24.11 15.84 0.09
CA ALA A 269 -23.52 16.47 -1.08
C ALA A 269 -22.03 16.81 -0.92
N ARG A 270 -21.62 17.25 0.29
CA ARG A 270 -20.23 17.64 0.57
C ARG A 270 -19.25 16.46 0.50
N PHE A 271 -19.70 15.22 0.71
CA PHE A 271 -18.84 14.04 0.64
C PHE A 271 -18.83 13.36 -0.72
N GLN A 272 -19.78 13.65 -1.61
CA GLN A 272 -19.87 12.92 -2.88
C GLN A 272 -18.64 13.08 -3.79
N PRO A 273 -18.00 14.26 -3.91
CA PRO A 273 -16.76 14.35 -4.67
C PRO A 273 -15.60 13.56 -4.02
N THR A 274 -15.44 13.61 -2.70
CA THR A 274 -14.43 12.82 -1.96
C THR A 274 -14.68 11.33 -2.12
N ARG A 275 -15.93 10.88 -1.99
CA ARG A 275 -16.31 9.48 -2.18
C ARG A 275 -15.97 9.00 -3.59
N ARG A 276 -16.37 9.74 -4.62
CA ARG A 276 -16.06 9.40 -6.01
C ARG A 276 -14.57 9.33 -6.25
N LEU A 277 -13.81 10.31 -5.78
CA LEU A 277 -12.35 10.34 -5.88
C LEU A 277 -11.72 9.11 -5.22
N THR A 278 -12.19 8.73 -4.03
CA THR A 278 -11.71 7.53 -3.31
C THR A 278 -12.04 6.25 -4.07
N GLU A 279 -13.30 6.09 -4.53
CA GLU A 279 -13.74 4.91 -5.27
C GLU A 279 -12.98 4.75 -6.61
N GLU A 280 -12.69 5.84 -7.31
CA GLU A 280 -11.90 5.81 -8.53
C GLU A 280 -10.43 5.50 -8.25
N LEU A 281 -9.85 6.01 -7.16
CA LEU A 281 -8.48 5.69 -6.75
C LEU A 281 -8.34 4.19 -6.39
N LEU A 282 -9.36 3.58 -5.79
CA LEU A 282 -9.40 2.13 -5.55
C LEU A 282 -9.35 1.31 -6.84
N ALA A 283 -9.79 1.86 -7.97
CA ALA A 283 -9.76 1.21 -9.27
C ALA A 283 -8.41 1.36 -10.02
N VAL A 284 -7.49 2.18 -9.49
CA VAL A 284 -6.15 2.36 -10.07
C VAL A 284 -5.33 1.09 -9.84
N LEU A 285 -4.94 0.45 -10.94
CA LEU A 285 -4.16 -0.80 -10.90
C LEU A 285 -2.65 -0.56 -10.95
N ASP A 286 -2.24 0.56 -11.52
CA ASP A 286 -0.84 0.99 -11.57
C ASP A 286 -0.37 1.40 -10.18
N TRP A 287 0.52 0.59 -9.58
CA TRP A 287 1.00 0.84 -8.23
C TRP A 287 1.85 2.11 -8.10
N GLY A 288 2.57 2.48 -9.16
CA GLY A 288 3.34 3.74 -9.21
C GLY A 288 2.42 4.95 -9.24
N GLN A 289 1.36 4.90 -10.07
CA GLN A 289 0.31 5.93 -10.08
C GLN A 289 -0.38 6.01 -8.70
N ALA A 290 -0.77 4.86 -8.15
CA ALA A 290 -1.42 4.81 -6.84
C ALA A 290 -0.56 5.47 -5.75
N THR A 291 0.76 5.21 -5.74
CA THR A 291 1.70 5.82 -4.78
C THR A 291 1.73 7.35 -4.90
N ILE A 292 1.93 7.87 -6.11
CA ILE A 292 2.06 9.32 -6.34
C ILE A 292 0.73 10.03 -6.10
N VAL A 293 -0.35 9.53 -6.69
CA VAL A 293 -1.68 10.17 -6.60
C VAL A 293 -2.21 10.15 -5.17
N ALA A 294 -2.13 9.01 -4.48
CA ALA A 294 -2.58 8.91 -3.09
C ALA A 294 -1.82 9.89 -2.20
N SER A 295 -0.49 9.80 -2.16
CA SER A 295 0.32 10.44 -1.12
C SER A 295 0.70 11.91 -1.43
N LEU A 296 0.68 12.33 -2.70
CA LEU A 296 1.04 13.70 -3.08
C LEU A 296 -0.12 14.56 -3.57
N LEU A 297 -1.29 13.98 -3.85
CA LEU A 297 -2.44 14.74 -4.34
C LEU A 297 -3.68 14.53 -3.47
N VAL A 298 -4.18 13.30 -3.33
CA VAL A 298 -5.46 13.01 -2.68
C VAL A 298 -5.37 13.19 -1.17
N GLU A 299 -4.40 12.53 -0.55
CA GLU A 299 -4.19 12.60 0.90
C GLU A 299 -3.92 14.03 1.37
N PRO A 300 -2.97 14.82 0.79
CA PRO A 300 -2.77 16.19 1.22
C PRO A 300 -4.03 17.05 1.11
N ALA A 301 -4.78 16.94 0.00
CA ALA A 301 -5.98 17.74 -0.20
C ALA A 301 -7.09 17.41 0.82
N ILE A 302 -7.44 16.13 0.96
CA ILE A 302 -8.55 15.70 1.80
C ILE A 302 -8.20 15.82 3.29
N THR A 303 -6.99 15.36 3.69
CA THR A 303 -6.59 15.36 5.10
C THR A 303 -6.40 16.77 5.65
N SER A 304 -5.72 17.67 4.91
CA SER A 304 -5.53 19.05 5.39
C SER A 304 -6.87 19.77 5.60
N THR A 305 -7.79 19.60 4.66
CA THR A 305 -9.14 20.15 4.72
C THR A 305 -9.92 19.57 5.91
N ALA A 306 -9.95 18.24 6.04
CA ALA A 306 -10.65 17.55 7.12
C ALA A 306 -10.12 17.93 8.50
N GLN A 307 -8.80 17.92 8.68
CA GLN A 307 -8.17 18.27 9.94
C GLN A 307 -8.39 19.73 10.29
N SER A 308 -8.31 20.65 9.32
CA SER A 308 -8.62 22.07 9.56
C SER A 308 -10.06 22.24 10.07
N LEU A 309 -11.03 21.56 9.47
CA LEU A 309 -12.42 21.58 9.93
C LEU A 309 -12.59 21.00 11.34
N LEU A 310 -11.92 19.89 11.62
CA LEU A 310 -12.00 19.22 12.93
C LEU A 310 -11.29 20.00 14.04
N MET A 311 -10.15 20.62 13.75
CA MET A 311 -9.38 21.35 14.76
C MET A 311 -9.89 22.78 14.99
N ALA A 312 -10.58 23.38 14.00
CA ALA A 312 -11.07 24.75 14.12
C ALA A 312 -12.00 24.93 15.33
N GLY A 313 -11.55 25.73 16.30
CA GLY A 313 -12.31 26.03 17.51
C GLY A 313 -12.50 24.87 18.50
N SER A 314 -11.88 23.70 18.26
CA SER A 314 -12.08 22.51 19.10
C SER A 314 -11.77 22.77 20.58
N VAL A 315 -10.63 23.38 20.90
CA VAL A 315 -10.22 23.66 22.28
C VAL A 315 -11.15 24.66 22.95
N THR A 316 -11.54 25.74 22.27
CA THR A 316 -12.46 26.74 22.79
C THR A 316 -13.89 26.23 22.98
N ALA A 317 -14.27 25.23 22.23
CA ALA A 317 -15.55 24.52 22.37
C ALA A 317 -15.51 23.38 23.39
N GLY A 318 -14.41 23.19 24.11
CA GLY A 318 -14.29 22.14 25.13
C GLY A 318 -13.88 20.76 24.60
N ASP A 319 -13.34 20.69 23.37
CA ASP A 319 -12.96 19.44 22.69
C ASP A 319 -11.46 19.37 22.32
N PRO A 320 -10.56 19.37 23.31
CA PRO A 320 -9.13 19.19 23.04
C PRO A 320 -8.78 17.80 22.56
N LEU A 321 -9.63 16.78 22.81
CA LEU A 321 -9.41 15.41 22.37
C LEU A 321 -9.32 15.32 20.84
N THR A 322 -10.24 15.96 20.12
CA THR A 322 -10.23 15.98 18.65
C THR A 322 -8.93 16.58 18.11
N GLN A 323 -8.43 17.66 18.69
CA GLN A 323 -7.15 18.25 18.29
C GLN A 323 -6.01 17.26 18.47
N PHE A 324 -5.96 16.56 19.60
CA PHE A 324 -4.92 15.58 19.88
C PHE A 324 -4.94 14.40 18.88
N VAL A 325 -6.12 13.89 18.56
CA VAL A 325 -6.30 12.83 17.56
C VAL A 325 -5.83 13.31 16.19
N CYS A 326 -6.24 14.49 15.74
CA CYS A 326 -5.80 15.06 14.45
C CYS A 326 -4.28 15.24 14.38
N GLN A 327 -3.64 15.70 15.46
CA GLN A 327 -2.18 15.83 15.51
C GLN A 327 -1.47 14.48 15.37
N SER A 328 -1.98 13.44 16.04
CA SER A 328 -1.43 12.09 15.93
C SER A 328 -1.54 11.53 14.50
N ILE A 329 -2.64 11.80 13.80
CA ILE A 329 -2.81 11.47 12.39
C ILE A 329 -1.83 12.26 11.51
N ALA A 330 -1.67 13.56 11.75
CA ALA A 330 -0.81 14.42 10.96
C ALA A 330 0.67 13.99 10.99
N GLU A 331 1.15 13.44 12.12
CA GLU A 331 2.50 12.87 12.24
C GLU A 331 2.72 11.70 11.29
N ASP A 332 1.74 10.80 11.19
CA ASP A 332 1.79 9.67 10.26
C ASP A 332 1.74 10.15 8.79
N LYS A 333 0.82 11.07 8.47
CA LYS A 333 0.70 11.66 7.13
C LYS A 333 1.97 12.39 6.67
N ALA A 334 2.72 12.99 7.58
CA ALA A 334 4.02 13.58 7.26
C ALA A 334 5.03 12.52 6.78
N ARG A 335 5.05 11.33 7.39
CA ARG A 335 5.88 10.21 6.94
C ARG A 335 5.48 9.70 5.56
N HIS A 336 4.16 9.60 5.28
CA HIS A 336 3.66 9.21 3.96
C HIS A 336 4.20 10.14 2.88
N ARG A 337 4.11 11.44 3.10
CA ARG A 337 4.62 12.46 2.17
C ARG A 337 6.14 12.36 1.98
N HIS A 338 6.92 12.19 3.06
CA HIS A 338 8.37 11.99 2.97
C HIS A 338 8.73 10.77 2.11
N SER A 339 8.05 9.67 2.35
CA SER A 339 8.26 8.41 1.64
C SER A 339 7.91 8.54 0.15
N ALA A 340 6.78 9.18 -0.17
CA ALA A 340 6.36 9.42 -1.54
C ALA A 340 7.29 10.41 -2.27
N THR A 341 7.81 11.42 -1.57
CA THR A 341 8.79 12.37 -2.11
C THR A 341 10.07 11.66 -2.51
N GLU A 342 10.58 10.76 -1.70
CA GLU A 342 11.79 9.99 -2.02
C GLU A 342 11.55 8.99 -3.15
N PHE A 343 10.36 8.39 -3.22
CA PHE A 343 9.96 7.56 -4.35
C PHE A 343 9.89 8.38 -5.65
N LEU A 344 9.24 9.53 -5.61
CA LEU A 344 9.18 10.46 -6.73
C LEU A 344 10.57 10.82 -7.25
N LYS A 345 11.46 11.23 -6.35
CA LYS A 345 12.82 11.57 -6.67
C LYS A 345 13.56 10.40 -7.33
N MET A 346 13.47 9.20 -6.77
CA MET A 346 14.11 8.01 -7.34
C MET A 346 13.67 7.77 -8.79
N VAL A 347 12.37 7.84 -9.11
CA VAL A 347 11.88 7.57 -10.46
C VAL A 347 12.10 8.75 -11.42
N SER A 348 12.14 9.98 -10.91
CA SER A 348 12.37 11.19 -11.70
C SER A 348 13.85 11.43 -12.03
N ASP A 349 14.76 10.83 -11.25
CA ASP A 349 16.22 10.93 -11.45
C ASP A 349 16.82 9.67 -12.08
N ASP A 350 15.97 8.67 -12.47
CA ASP A 350 16.46 7.42 -13.08
C ASP A 350 17.21 7.72 -14.38
N PRO A 351 18.48 7.26 -14.52
CA PRO A 351 19.32 7.64 -15.65
C PRO A 351 18.80 7.25 -17.04
N SER A 352 17.85 6.30 -17.09
CA SER A 352 17.32 5.76 -18.35
C SER A 352 15.85 6.11 -18.59
N PHE A 353 15.10 6.39 -17.53
CA PHE A 353 13.65 6.50 -17.61
C PHE A 353 13.09 7.83 -17.09
N ALA A 354 13.94 8.75 -16.60
CA ALA A 354 13.52 10.00 -15.98
C ALA A 354 12.47 10.78 -16.79
N ASP A 355 12.73 11.02 -18.07
CA ASP A 355 11.84 11.84 -18.91
C ASP A 355 10.48 11.15 -19.14
N ALA A 356 10.47 9.83 -19.38
CA ALA A 356 9.26 9.07 -19.54
C ALA A 356 8.43 9.05 -18.23
N ASN A 357 9.09 8.80 -17.10
CA ASN A 357 8.47 8.80 -15.79
C ASN A 357 7.87 10.18 -15.45
N ARG A 358 8.62 11.26 -15.66
CA ARG A 358 8.11 12.64 -15.46
C ARG A 358 6.90 12.93 -16.34
N GLY A 359 6.91 12.47 -17.59
CA GLY A 359 5.78 12.62 -18.51
C GLY A 359 4.52 11.91 -18.00
N HIS A 360 4.64 10.68 -17.52
CA HIS A 360 3.52 9.94 -16.92
C HIS A 360 2.99 10.62 -15.67
N ILE A 361 3.88 11.02 -14.76
CA ILE A 361 3.49 11.68 -13.51
C ILE A 361 2.84 13.04 -13.77
N ALA A 362 3.36 13.83 -14.72
CA ALA A 362 2.73 15.09 -15.12
C ALA A 362 1.28 14.89 -15.64
N GLY A 363 1.06 13.81 -16.41
CA GLY A 363 -0.30 13.44 -16.83
C GLY A 363 -1.22 13.10 -15.64
N TRP A 364 -0.73 12.38 -14.65
CA TRP A 364 -1.51 12.06 -13.44
C TRP A 364 -1.79 13.31 -12.59
N VAL A 365 -0.81 14.21 -12.46
CA VAL A 365 -1.00 15.48 -11.74
C VAL A 365 -2.07 16.34 -12.43
N ALA A 366 -2.04 16.42 -13.75
CA ALA A 366 -3.02 17.18 -14.52
C ALA A 366 -4.46 16.62 -14.44
N ASP A 367 -4.59 15.29 -14.33
CA ASP A 367 -5.89 14.61 -14.21
C ASP A 367 -6.40 14.62 -12.75
N TRP A 368 -5.60 14.15 -11.79
CA TRP A 368 -6.04 13.93 -10.42
C TRP A 368 -5.98 15.18 -9.54
N GLY A 369 -5.06 16.10 -9.80
CA GLY A 369 -4.86 17.29 -8.98
C GLY A 369 -6.10 18.17 -8.88
N PRO A 370 -6.69 18.64 -10.01
CA PRO A 370 -7.92 19.42 -9.98
C PRO A 370 -9.09 18.71 -9.28
N ARG A 371 -9.21 17.41 -9.49
CA ARG A 371 -10.27 16.58 -8.87
C ARG A 371 -10.10 16.44 -7.36
N ALA A 372 -8.86 16.29 -6.88
CA ALA A 372 -8.57 16.29 -5.46
C ALA A 372 -8.90 17.63 -4.80
N ILE A 373 -8.56 18.74 -5.45
CA ILE A 373 -8.89 20.09 -5.02
C ILE A 373 -10.40 20.30 -4.97
N ASP A 374 -11.13 19.90 -6.02
CA ASP A 374 -12.59 20.04 -6.07
C ASP A 374 -13.28 19.21 -4.98
N ALA A 375 -12.78 18.00 -4.71
CA ALA A 375 -13.28 17.14 -3.63
C ALA A 375 -13.05 17.77 -2.25
N ALA A 376 -11.87 18.32 -2.03
CA ALA A 376 -11.52 19.01 -0.79
C ALA A 376 -12.33 20.30 -0.59
N ARG A 377 -12.56 21.07 -1.66
CA ARG A 377 -13.43 22.27 -1.62
C ARG A 377 -14.89 21.92 -1.29
N ALA A 378 -15.41 20.86 -1.85
CA ALA A 378 -16.75 20.39 -1.49
C ALA A 378 -16.80 19.97 0.00
N LEU A 379 -15.76 19.29 0.48
CA LEU A 379 -15.60 18.91 1.88
C LEU A 379 -15.48 20.14 2.80
N SER A 380 -14.74 21.17 2.39
CA SER A 380 -14.58 22.42 3.16
C SER A 380 -15.89 23.14 3.44
N ASN A 381 -16.85 22.99 2.52
CA ASN A 381 -18.13 23.66 2.56
C ASN A 381 -17.97 25.20 2.74
N ARG A 382 -17.02 25.79 2.02
CA ARG A 382 -16.67 27.22 2.04
C ARG A 382 -16.10 27.71 3.37
N ASN A 383 -15.55 26.83 4.20
CA ASN A 383 -14.85 27.24 5.39
C ASN A 383 -13.48 27.83 5.02
N GLU A 384 -13.26 29.11 5.30
CA GLU A 384 -12.04 29.82 4.91
C GLU A 384 -10.75 29.23 5.50
N ALA A 385 -10.78 28.69 6.73
CA ALA A 385 -9.61 28.08 7.33
C ALA A 385 -9.26 26.75 6.62
N ALA A 386 -10.27 25.97 6.24
CA ALA A 386 -10.08 24.74 5.48
C ALA A 386 -9.62 25.00 4.05
N GLU A 387 -10.12 26.05 3.40
CA GLU A 387 -9.64 26.48 2.08
C GLU A 387 -8.17 26.96 2.13
N ARG A 388 -7.77 27.69 3.15
CA ARG A 388 -6.34 28.05 3.36
C ARG A 388 -5.49 26.80 3.56
N ALA A 389 -5.90 25.87 4.43
CA ALA A 389 -5.17 24.64 4.69
C ALA A 389 -5.02 23.77 3.42
N LEU A 390 -6.06 23.73 2.59
CA LEU A 390 -6.01 23.11 1.26
C LEU A 390 -4.97 23.79 0.37
N GLY A 391 -5.01 25.13 0.27
CA GLY A 391 -4.06 25.90 -0.53
C GLY A 391 -2.62 25.63 -0.12
N ASP A 392 -2.33 25.69 1.18
CA ASP A 392 -0.99 25.43 1.72
C ASP A 392 -0.52 24.00 1.43
N ALA A 393 -1.41 23.01 1.58
CA ALA A 393 -1.07 21.61 1.33
C ALA A 393 -0.79 21.34 -0.17
N MET A 394 -1.58 21.92 -1.06
CA MET A 394 -1.39 21.74 -2.50
C MET A 394 -0.17 22.52 -3.02
N ALA A 395 0.13 23.68 -2.46
CA ALA A 395 1.36 24.41 -2.75
C ALA A 395 2.60 23.61 -2.34
N ALA A 396 2.58 22.99 -1.16
CA ALA A 396 3.68 22.10 -0.72
C ALA A 396 3.82 20.87 -1.64
N SER A 397 2.72 20.31 -2.12
CA SER A 397 2.76 19.22 -3.11
C SER A 397 3.31 19.69 -4.46
N ALA A 398 2.94 20.89 -4.91
CA ALA A 398 3.47 21.47 -6.14
C ALA A 398 4.99 21.69 -6.06
N GLU A 399 5.50 22.24 -4.96
CA GLU A 399 6.94 22.41 -4.72
C GLU A 399 7.70 21.09 -4.81
N ILE A 400 7.17 20.00 -4.24
CA ILE A 400 7.76 18.66 -4.30
C ILE A 400 7.83 18.16 -5.75
N LEU A 401 6.74 18.32 -6.52
CA LEU A 401 6.64 17.87 -7.91
C LEU A 401 7.56 18.70 -8.83
N GLU A 402 7.59 20.01 -8.66
CA GLU A 402 8.43 20.93 -9.42
C GLU A 402 9.93 20.67 -9.15
N ALA A 403 10.30 20.39 -7.90
CA ALA A 403 11.67 19.99 -7.55
C ALA A 403 12.12 18.70 -8.25
N ALA A 404 11.17 17.83 -8.62
CA ALA A 404 11.43 16.63 -9.41
C ALA A 404 11.32 16.87 -10.94
N GLY A 405 11.15 18.11 -11.38
CA GLY A 405 11.02 18.50 -12.79
C GLY A 405 9.66 18.16 -13.41
N ILE A 406 8.62 18.10 -12.60
CA ILE A 406 7.24 17.79 -13.03
C ILE A 406 6.40 19.06 -13.00
N ASN A 407 5.69 19.36 -14.09
CA ASN A 407 4.77 20.48 -14.14
C ASN A 407 3.60 20.26 -13.15
N ALA A 408 3.48 21.15 -12.18
CA ALA A 408 2.44 21.15 -11.17
C ALA A 408 1.50 22.37 -11.24
N GLU A 409 1.49 23.09 -12.35
CA GLU A 409 0.69 24.32 -12.54
C GLU A 409 -0.80 24.08 -12.24
N SER A 410 -1.35 22.93 -12.59
CA SER A 410 -2.74 22.56 -12.36
C SER A 410 -3.15 22.50 -10.87
N ILE A 411 -2.18 22.43 -9.95
CA ILE A 411 -2.41 22.37 -8.50
C ILE A 411 -1.83 23.58 -7.76
N SER A 412 -0.92 24.35 -8.38
CA SER A 412 -0.29 25.53 -7.76
C SER A 412 -1.16 26.78 -7.86
N GLN A 413 -1.99 26.92 -8.92
CA GLN A 413 -2.87 28.05 -9.14
C GLN A 413 -4.25 27.88 -8.47
N THR A 414 -4.23 27.51 -7.19
CA THR A 414 -5.49 27.53 -6.43
C THR A 414 -5.80 28.98 -6.08
N GLU A 415 -6.33 29.76 -7.04
CA GLU A 415 -6.84 31.10 -6.77
C GLU A 415 -7.84 31.02 -5.61
N LEU A 416 -7.43 31.51 -4.46
CA LEU A 416 -8.28 31.83 -3.33
C LEU A 416 -9.25 32.93 -3.79
N GLY A 417 -10.40 32.56 -4.33
CA GLY A 417 -11.51 33.49 -4.47
C GLY A 417 -11.82 34.09 -5.83
N ALA A 418 -12.01 33.28 -6.87
CA ALA A 418 -12.89 33.67 -7.97
C ALA A 418 -14.23 32.96 -7.82
N SER A 419 -15.17 33.57 -7.11
CA SER A 419 -16.57 33.16 -7.15
C SER A 419 -17.06 33.34 -8.58
N PRO A 420 -17.62 32.35 -9.28
CA PRO A 420 -18.30 32.62 -10.53
C PRO A 420 -19.52 33.50 -10.22
N ARG A 421 -19.61 34.62 -10.93
CA ARG A 421 -20.71 35.55 -10.85
C ARG A 421 -22.01 34.94 -11.38
#